data_b723a4277a01c47f3961225b34d9ef05
#
_entry.id   b723a4277a01c47f3961225b34d9ef05
#
_cell.length_a   1.000
_cell.length_b   1.000
_cell.length_c   1.000
_cell.angle_alpha   90.00
_cell.angle_beta   90.00
_cell.angle_gamma   90.00
#
_symmetry.space_group_name_H-M   'P 1'
#
loop_
_entity.id
_entity.type
_entity.pdbx_description
1 polymer ?
#
loop_
_entity_poly.entity_id
_entity_poly.type
_entity_poly.pdbx_seq_one_letter_code
_entity_poly.pdbx_strand_id
1 'polypeptide(L)'
;MVQFNNSWDILLKDEFGKPYYLNLRKFLVQEYKSQTIYPHMNDIFNALKYTDYKDVKVVILGQDPYHQPNQAHGLCFSVKKGVNPPPSLQNMYKEIYAEYGFPIPQHGELTYWAEQGVLMMNTVLTVRESQPNSHKGMGWEIFTDNVISLLNLRPEPMVFLLWGANARTKKKIITNPNHLVLESAHPSPLSAYNGFFGNGHFKKANEFLKSNGLSEIDWQIK
;
A
#
# COMPACT_ATOMS: atom_id res chain seq x y z
N MET A 1 -19.89 -11.88 -2.32
CA MET A 1 -19.50 -10.56 -2.89
C MET A 1 -18.46 -9.98 -1.94
N VAL A 2 -17.44 -9.31 -2.44
CA VAL A 2 -16.47 -8.61 -1.58
C VAL A 2 -17.22 -7.44 -0.90
N GLN A 3 -16.99 -7.24 0.40
CA GLN A 3 -17.56 -6.15 1.18
C GLN A 3 -16.43 -5.47 1.96
N PHE A 4 -16.36 -4.15 1.85
CA PHE A 4 -15.41 -3.31 2.58
C PHE A 4 -16.07 -2.68 3.82
N ASN A 5 -17.41 -2.57 3.81
CA ASN A 5 -18.24 -1.88 4.81
C ASN A 5 -17.94 -0.36 4.89
N ASN A 6 -17.60 0.24 3.76
CA ASN A 6 -17.29 1.67 3.62
C ASN A 6 -17.59 2.15 2.20
N SER A 7 -17.19 3.38 1.83
CA SER A 7 -17.53 3.98 0.53
C SER A 7 -16.92 3.25 -0.68
N TRP A 8 -15.90 2.42 -0.52
CA TRP A 8 -15.38 1.57 -1.60
C TRP A 8 -16.42 0.58 -2.14
N ASP A 9 -17.41 0.15 -1.32
CA ASP A 9 -18.46 -0.77 -1.77
C ASP A 9 -19.27 -0.21 -2.93
N ILE A 10 -19.50 1.10 -2.94
CA ILE A 10 -20.22 1.78 -4.02
C ILE A 10 -19.30 1.99 -5.22
N LEU A 11 -18.08 2.50 -4.98
CA LEU A 11 -17.15 2.90 -6.03
C LEU A 11 -16.60 1.73 -6.85
N LEU A 12 -16.43 0.56 -6.21
CA LEU A 12 -15.86 -0.63 -6.83
C LEU A 12 -16.91 -1.69 -7.18
N LYS A 13 -18.21 -1.40 -6.99
CA LYS A 13 -19.30 -2.36 -7.21
C LYS A 13 -19.21 -3.03 -8.57
N ASP A 14 -19.08 -2.24 -9.62
CA ASP A 14 -19.09 -2.74 -11.00
C ASP A 14 -17.74 -3.36 -11.40
N GLU A 15 -16.66 -3.07 -10.67
CA GLU A 15 -15.33 -3.60 -10.94
C GLU A 15 -15.27 -5.12 -10.83
N PHE A 16 -15.99 -5.68 -9.87
CA PHE A 16 -16.06 -7.12 -9.60
C PHE A 16 -16.81 -7.93 -10.67
N GLY A 17 -17.58 -7.26 -11.54
CA GLY A 17 -18.27 -7.86 -12.68
C GLY A 17 -17.48 -7.82 -13.99
N LYS A 18 -16.38 -7.09 -14.06
CA LYS A 18 -15.59 -6.93 -15.28
C LYS A 18 -14.89 -8.23 -15.71
N PRO A 19 -14.75 -8.49 -17.01
CA PRO A 19 -14.17 -9.75 -17.52
C PRO A 19 -12.78 -10.07 -16.94
N TYR A 20 -11.91 -9.07 -16.83
CA TYR A 20 -10.58 -9.29 -16.26
C TYR A 20 -10.62 -9.76 -14.80
N TYR A 21 -11.54 -9.17 -13.99
CA TYR A 21 -11.68 -9.54 -12.59
C TYR A 21 -12.29 -10.94 -12.43
N LEU A 22 -13.26 -11.30 -13.27
CA LEU A 22 -13.83 -12.64 -13.28
C LEU A 22 -12.79 -13.71 -13.65
N ASN A 23 -11.87 -13.39 -14.58
CA ASN A 23 -10.76 -14.27 -14.92
C ASN A 23 -9.74 -14.35 -13.77
N LEU A 24 -9.36 -13.22 -13.18
CA LEU A 24 -8.52 -13.18 -11.99
C LEU A 24 -9.11 -14.02 -10.85
N ARG A 25 -10.40 -13.89 -10.59
CA ARG A 25 -11.10 -14.67 -9.55
C ARG A 25 -11.04 -16.17 -9.83
N LYS A 26 -11.27 -16.60 -11.08
CA LYS A 26 -11.15 -18.02 -11.48
C LYS A 26 -9.72 -18.53 -11.23
N PHE A 27 -8.71 -17.76 -11.62
CA PHE A 27 -7.31 -18.07 -11.36
C PHE A 27 -7.05 -18.21 -9.86
N LEU A 28 -7.45 -17.24 -9.04
CA LEU A 28 -7.22 -17.25 -7.59
C LEU A 28 -7.90 -18.46 -6.91
N VAL A 29 -9.11 -18.85 -7.33
CA VAL A 29 -9.79 -20.04 -6.81
C VAL A 29 -8.94 -21.30 -7.00
N GLN A 30 -8.26 -21.45 -8.12
CA GLN A 30 -7.36 -22.58 -8.37
C GLN A 30 -6.07 -22.46 -7.55
N GLU A 31 -5.50 -21.26 -7.49
CA GLU A 31 -4.29 -20.99 -6.70
C GLU A 31 -4.47 -21.35 -5.22
N TYR A 32 -5.52 -20.82 -4.59
CA TYR A 32 -5.81 -21.12 -3.17
C TYR A 32 -6.18 -22.58 -2.89
N LYS A 33 -6.57 -23.36 -3.91
CA LYS A 33 -6.82 -24.82 -3.77
C LYS A 33 -5.55 -25.65 -3.85
N SER A 34 -4.57 -25.21 -4.63
CA SER A 34 -3.40 -26.05 -5.01
C SER A 34 -2.07 -25.53 -4.50
N GLN A 35 -2.01 -24.27 -4.02
CA GLN A 35 -0.80 -23.59 -3.61
C GLN A 35 -1.01 -22.89 -2.26
N THR A 36 0.08 -22.61 -1.55
CA THR A 36 0.07 -21.69 -0.41
C THR A 36 0.15 -20.26 -0.93
N ILE A 37 -0.89 -19.48 -0.67
CA ILE A 37 -1.03 -18.10 -1.17
C ILE A 37 -1.07 -17.12 0.00
N TYR A 38 -0.40 -15.99 -0.15
CA TYR A 38 -0.43 -14.88 0.79
C TYR A 38 -0.97 -13.59 0.14
N PRO A 39 -1.66 -12.74 0.94
CA PRO A 39 -2.18 -12.99 2.28
C PRO A 39 -3.30 -14.03 2.30
N HIS A 40 -3.81 -14.40 3.47
CA HIS A 40 -5.04 -15.19 3.58
C HIS A 40 -6.18 -14.51 2.78
N MET A 41 -7.06 -15.31 2.17
CA MET A 41 -8.09 -14.78 1.24
C MET A 41 -8.99 -13.70 1.85
N ASN A 42 -9.22 -13.72 3.16
CA ASN A 42 -10.02 -12.72 3.87
C ASN A 42 -9.27 -11.39 4.06
N ASP A 43 -7.95 -11.40 3.93
CA ASP A 43 -7.06 -10.26 4.19
C ASP A 43 -6.65 -9.51 2.91
N ILE A 44 -6.96 -10.05 1.71
CA ILE A 44 -6.53 -9.51 0.40
C ILE A 44 -6.82 -8.00 0.29
N PHE A 45 -7.98 -7.58 0.76
CA PHE A 45 -8.47 -6.20 0.61
C PHE A 45 -8.37 -5.37 1.90
N ASN A 46 -7.56 -5.77 2.87
CA ASN A 46 -7.51 -5.07 4.15
C ASN A 46 -7.08 -3.60 4.00
N ALA A 47 -6.24 -3.24 3.04
CA ALA A 47 -5.91 -1.85 2.77
C ALA A 47 -7.16 -0.99 2.51
N LEU A 48 -8.12 -1.49 1.71
CA LEU A 48 -9.38 -0.80 1.42
C LEU A 48 -10.40 -0.91 2.55
N LYS A 49 -10.32 -1.94 3.39
CA LYS A 49 -11.20 -2.08 4.56
C LYS A 49 -10.80 -1.14 5.70
N TYR A 50 -9.50 -1.00 5.96
CA TYR A 50 -9.00 -0.14 7.03
C TYR A 50 -9.03 1.34 6.68
N THR A 51 -8.88 1.68 5.39
CA THR A 51 -8.84 3.07 4.94
C THR A 51 -10.00 3.33 3.98
N ASP A 52 -11.06 4.01 4.45
CA ASP A 52 -12.17 4.41 3.60
C ASP A 52 -11.71 5.41 2.54
N TYR A 53 -12.29 5.34 1.33
CA TYR A 53 -11.98 6.24 0.20
C TYR A 53 -11.99 7.73 0.60
N LYS A 54 -13.03 8.15 1.32
CA LYS A 54 -13.19 9.55 1.76
C LYS A 54 -12.11 10.00 2.75
N ASP A 55 -11.52 9.07 3.49
CA ASP A 55 -10.56 9.36 4.55
C ASP A 55 -9.09 9.24 4.09
N VAL A 56 -8.85 8.81 2.83
CA VAL A 56 -7.48 8.69 2.31
C VAL A 56 -6.82 10.07 2.25
N LYS A 57 -5.68 10.19 2.92
CA LYS A 57 -4.80 11.37 2.93
C LYS A 57 -3.44 11.09 2.30
N VAL A 58 -2.91 9.89 2.52
CA VAL A 58 -1.63 9.43 1.99
C VAL A 58 -1.82 8.07 1.32
N VAL A 59 -1.17 7.86 0.19
CA VAL A 59 -1.14 6.56 -0.51
C VAL A 59 0.31 6.08 -0.57
N ILE A 60 0.55 4.88 -0.06
CA ILE A 60 1.84 4.17 -0.20
C ILE A 60 1.61 2.96 -1.10
N LEU A 61 2.38 2.86 -2.18
CA LEU A 61 2.27 1.74 -3.10
C LEU A 61 3.44 0.77 -2.94
N GLY A 62 3.10 -0.49 -2.60
CA GLY A 62 4.01 -1.62 -2.67
C GLY A 62 3.92 -2.35 -4.02
N GLN A 63 4.78 -3.34 -4.23
CA GLN A 63 4.78 -4.15 -5.44
C GLN A 63 3.83 -5.34 -5.29
N ASP A 64 4.19 -6.32 -4.48
CA ASP A 64 3.44 -7.52 -4.14
C ASP A 64 3.57 -7.83 -2.63
N PRO A 65 2.73 -8.70 -2.06
CA PRO A 65 2.80 -9.02 -0.63
C PRO A 65 4.11 -9.72 -0.26
N TYR A 66 4.48 -9.66 1.01
CA TYR A 66 5.50 -10.54 1.56
C TYR A 66 5.10 -12.01 1.34
N HIS A 67 6.05 -12.83 0.92
CA HIS A 67 5.82 -14.20 0.47
C HIS A 67 6.30 -15.28 1.46
N GLN A 68 6.60 -14.91 2.71
CA GLN A 68 6.93 -15.87 3.76
C GLN A 68 5.74 -16.05 4.73
N PRO A 69 5.69 -17.19 5.45
CA PRO A 69 4.61 -17.48 6.39
C PRO A 69 4.39 -16.35 7.42
N ASN A 70 3.13 -16.08 7.73
CA ASN A 70 2.68 -15.13 8.75
C ASN A 70 3.04 -13.66 8.54
N GLN A 71 3.64 -13.28 7.41
CA GLN A 71 4.02 -11.89 7.14
C GLN A 71 2.84 -11.06 6.63
N ALA A 72 2.36 -11.36 5.42
CA ALA A 72 1.38 -10.55 4.73
C ALA A 72 -0.02 -10.60 5.38
N HIS A 73 -0.65 -9.45 5.51
CA HIS A 73 -2.02 -9.32 6.00
C HIS A 73 -2.84 -8.25 5.23
N GLY A 74 -2.46 -7.95 3.99
CA GLY A 74 -3.20 -7.08 3.08
C GLY A 74 -2.83 -5.60 3.12
N LEU A 75 -1.85 -5.20 3.93
CA LEU A 75 -1.24 -3.87 3.93
C LEU A 75 0.19 -3.97 3.39
N CYS A 76 0.58 -3.14 2.41
CA CYS A 76 1.95 -3.16 1.92
C CYS A 76 2.94 -2.71 3.01
N PHE A 77 4.14 -3.27 3.01
CA PHE A 77 5.22 -3.08 4.01
C PHE A 77 4.90 -3.56 5.42
N SER A 78 3.64 -3.81 5.78
CA SER A 78 3.22 -4.24 7.11
C SER A 78 3.31 -5.76 7.28
N VAL A 79 3.65 -6.19 8.49
CA VAL A 79 3.59 -7.60 8.91
C VAL A 79 2.77 -7.74 10.19
N LYS A 80 2.25 -8.94 10.44
CA LYS A 80 1.48 -9.22 11.66
C LYS A 80 2.32 -9.02 12.92
N LYS A 81 1.67 -8.67 14.04
CA LYS A 81 2.34 -8.64 15.36
C LYS A 81 2.98 -10.00 15.64
N GLY A 82 4.18 -9.99 16.25
CA GLY A 82 4.97 -11.20 16.52
C GLY A 82 5.89 -11.64 15.37
N VAL A 83 5.79 -11.00 14.20
CA VAL A 83 6.73 -11.20 13.10
C VAL A 83 7.78 -10.09 13.12
N ASN A 84 9.05 -10.46 13.00
CA ASN A 84 10.14 -9.48 12.91
C ASN A 84 9.94 -8.55 11.71
N PRO A 85 10.12 -7.23 11.88
CA PRO A 85 10.02 -6.29 10.77
C PRO A 85 10.98 -6.65 9.63
N PRO A 86 10.47 -6.81 8.39
CA PRO A 86 11.33 -7.10 7.23
C PRO A 86 12.32 -5.96 6.94
N PRO A 87 13.41 -6.23 6.22
CA PRO A 87 14.49 -5.26 6.00
C PRO A 87 14.03 -3.92 5.39
N SER A 88 13.07 -3.94 4.46
CA SER A 88 12.52 -2.71 3.87
C SER A 88 11.80 -1.87 4.93
N LEU A 89 11.02 -2.50 5.80
CA LEU A 89 10.30 -1.82 6.88
C LEU A 89 11.28 -1.27 7.93
N GLN A 90 12.33 -2.03 8.26
CA GLN A 90 13.40 -1.53 9.14
C GLN A 90 14.07 -0.26 8.59
N ASN A 91 14.26 -0.17 7.27
CA ASN A 91 14.80 1.02 6.63
C ASN A 91 13.79 2.20 6.65
N MET A 92 12.49 1.93 6.54
CA MET A 92 11.46 2.96 6.77
C MET A 92 11.54 3.51 8.20
N TYR A 93 11.74 2.64 9.20
CA TYR A 93 11.90 3.06 10.60
C TYR A 93 13.13 3.95 10.81
N LYS A 94 14.27 3.61 10.17
CA LYS A 94 15.47 4.43 10.22
C LYS A 94 15.25 5.82 9.62
N GLU A 95 14.50 5.92 8.52
CA GLU A 95 14.16 7.20 7.91
C GLU A 95 13.23 8.01 8.82
N ILE A 96 12.18 7.38 9.39
CA ILE A 96 11.31 8.03 10.37
C ILE A 96 12.07 8.50 11.60
N TYR A 97 13.02 7.70 12.10
CA TYR A 97 13.90 8.10 13.19
C TYR A 97 14.75 9.32 12.81
N ALA A 98 15.31 9.34 11.62
CA ALA A 98 16.10 10.48 11.13
C ALA A 98 15.25 11.75 10.97
N GLU A 99 14.00 11.61 10.54
CA GLU A 99 13.09 12.73 10.36
C GLU A 99 12.49 13.27 11.67
N TYR A 100 12.08 12.39 12.59
CA TYR A 100 11.30 12.75 13.77
C TYR A 100 11.94 12.42 15.12
N GLY A 101 12.96 11.57 15.15
CA GLY A 101 13.56 11.08 16.39
C GLY A 101 12.68 10.04 17.12
N PHE A 102 11.64 9.50 16.49
CA PHE A 102 10.78 8.50 17.12
C PHE A 102 11.54 7.20 17.37
N PRO A 103 11.33 6.54 18.52
CA PRO A 103 11.99 5.27 18.81
C PRO A 103 11.63 4.21 17.77
N ILE A 104 12.61 3.39 17.39
CA ILE A 104 12.38 2.28 16.45
C ILE A 104 11.51 1.22 17.13
N PRO A 105 10.34 0.88 16.56
CA PRO A 105 9.42 -0.09 17.16
C PRO A 105 9.96 -1.52 17.03
N GLN A 106 9.48 -2.41 17.91
CA GLN A 106 9.88 -3.82 17.89
C GLN A 106 8.91 -4.71 17.07
N HIS A 107 7.84 -4.15 16.53
CA HIS A 107 6.88 -4.86 15.68
C HIS A 107 6.71 -4.16 14.34
N GLY A 108 6.14 -4.88 13.35
CA GLY A 108 5.97 -4.39 11.98
C GLY A 108 4.52 -4.19 11.58
N GLU A 109 3.60 -4.10 12.52
CA GLU A 109 2.17 -3.93 12.26
C GLU A 109 1.85 -2.43 12.10
N LEU A 110 1.34 -2.04 10.93
CA LEU A 110 1.12 -0.64 10.54
C LEU A 110 -0.36 -0.25 10.45
N THR A 111 -1.27 -1.02 11.02
CA THR A 111 -2.72 -0.73 10.99
C THR A 111 -3.03 0.65 11.55
N TYR A 112 -2.27 1.10 12.56
CA TYR A 112 -2.38 2.45 13.10
C TYR A 112 -2.23 3.58 12.06
N TRP A 113 -1.39 3.38 11.03
CA TRP A 113 -1.29 4.34 9.92
C TRP A 113 -2.53 4.27 9.02
N ALA A 114 -3.02 3.05 8.72
CA ALA A 114 -4.21 2.88 7.89
C ALA A 114 -5.44 3.56 8.50
N GLU A 115 -5.62 3.45 9.82
CA GLU A 115 -6.70 4.08 10.57
C GLU A 115 -6.66 5.62 10.56
N GLN A 116 -5.48 6.20 10.26
CA GLN A 116 -5.31 7.64 10.12
C GLN A 116 -5.53 8.15 8.68
N GLY A 117 -5.81 7.27 7.72
CA GLY A 117 -5.99 7.62 6.31
C GLY A 117 -4.77 7.35 5.43
N VAL A 118 -3.85 6.47 5.84
CA VAL A 118 -2.75 6.01 4.98
C VAL A 118 -3.17 4.74 4.25
N LEU A 119 -3.52 4.84 2.97
CA LEU A 119 -3.81 3.69 2.13
C LEU A 119 -2.52 2.99 1.72
N MET A 120 -2.24 1.85 2.34
CA MET A 120 -1.05 1.03 2.08
C MET A 120 -1.41 -0.16 1.19
N MET A 121 -1.32 0.00 -0.12
CA MET A 121 -1.78 -0.99 -1.10
C MET A 121 -0.63 -1.49 -1.97
N ASN A 122 -0.54 -2.81 -2.16
CA ASN A 122 0.31 -3.38 -3.21
C ASN A 122 -0.33 -3.23 -4.59
N THR A 123 0.45 -3.18 -5.66
CA THR A 123 -0.07 -3.18 -7.04
C THR A 123 -0.53 -4.58 -7.47
N VAL A 124 0.02 -5.64 -6.87
CA VAL A 124 -0.42 -7.03 -6.97
C VAL A 124 -0.81 -7.49 -5.56
N LEU A 125 -2.06 -7.96 -5.35
CA LEU A 125 -2.59 -8.17 -4.00
C LEU A 125 -2.38 -9.57 -3.44
N THR A 126 -1.86 -10.52 -4.24
CA THR A 126 -1.61 -11.91 -3.81
C THR A 126 -0.29 -12.42 -4.38
N VAL A 127 0.29 -13.42 -3.70
CA VAL A 127 1.56 -14.03 -4.10
C VAL A 127 1.62 -15.48 -3.61
N ARG A 128 2.29 -16.37 -4.34
CA ARG A 128 2.62 -17.72 -3.87
C ARG A 128 3.74 -17.67 -2.83
N GLU A 129 3.69 -18.60 -1.89
CA GLU A 129 4.78 -18.80 -0.91
C GLU A 129 6.13 -18.92 -1.61
N SER A 130 7.11 -18.16 -1.11
CA SER A 130 8.51 -18.16 -1.61
C SER A 130 8.70 -17.80 -3.10
N GLN A 131 7.66 -17.29 -3.79
CA GLN A 131 7.69 -16.96 -5.21
C GLN A 131 7.28 -15.51 -5.48
N PRO A 132 8.15 -14.52 -5.23
CA PRO A 132 7.83 -13.13 -5.49
C PRO A 132 7.42 -12.92 -6.96
N ASN A 133 6.48 -12.00 -7.20
CA ASN A 133 5.90 -11.71 -8.53
C ASN A 133 5.09 -12.85 -9.18
N SER A 134 4.81 -13.95 -8.50
CA SER A 134 4.10 -15.11 -9.07
C SER A 134 2.71 -14.79 -9.61
N HIS A 135 2.03 -13.75 -9.12
CA HIS A 135 0.70 -13.31 -9.60
C HIS A 135 0.73 -12.03 -10.41
N LYS A 136 1.94 -11.57 -10.80
CA LYS A 136 2.08 -10.40 -11.69
C LYS A 136 1.45 -10.67 -13.06
N GLY A 137 0.72 -9.69 -13.61
CA GLY A 137 0.06 -9.80 -14.91
C GLY A 137 -1.21 -10.63 -14.92
N MET A 138 -1.67 -11.14 -13.77
CA MET A 138 -2.89 -11.94 -13.67
C MET A 138 -4.17 -11.10 -13.55
N GLY A 139 -4.06 -9.75 -13.52
CA GLY A 139 -5.21 -8.84 -13.49
C GLY A 139 -5.26 -7.92 -12.27
N TRP A 140 -4.43 -8.14 -11.24
CA TRP A 140 -4.39 -7.27 -10.06
C TRP A 140 -4.03 -5.83 -10.40
N GLU A 141 -3.08 -5.64 -11.33
CA GLU A 141 -2.62 -4.31 -11.73
C GLU A 141 -3.75 -3.49 -12.35
N ILE A 142 -4.70 -4.13 -13.07
CA ILE A 142 -5.88 -3.44 -13.63
C ILE A 142 -6.80 -2.96 -12.50
N PHE A 143 -7.03 -3.82 -11.49
CA PHE A 143 -7.84 -3.48 -10.34
C PHE A 143 -7.24 -2.33 -9.53
N THR A 144 -5.96 -2.42 -9.20
CA THR A 144 -5.26 -1.41 -8.39
C THR A 144 -5.05 -0.10 -9.15
N ASP A 145 -4.84 -0.15 -10.47
CA ASP A 145 -4.81 1.06 -11.32
C ASP A 145 -6.17 1.77 -11.33
N ASN A 146 -7.29 1.02 -11.30
CA ASN A 146 -8.61 1.63 -11.16
C ASN A 146 -8.79 2.29 -9.78
N VAL A 147 -8.34 1.67 -8.70
CA VAL A 147 -8.34 2.28 -7.36
C VAL A 147 -7.56 3.60 -7.35
N ILE A 148 -6.35 3.62 -7.93
CA ILE A 148 -5.53 4.84 -8.05
C ILE A 148 -6.23 5.90 -8.90
N SER A 149 -6.88 5.49 -10.00
CA SER A 149 -7.63 6.41 -10.87
C SER A 149 -8.82 7.05 -10.15
N LEU A 150 -9.56 6.29 -9.34
CA LEU A 150 -10.63 6.83 -8.50
C LEU A 150 -10.10 7.86 -7.49
N LEU A 151 -8.97 7.57 -6.84
CA LEU A 151 -8.31 8.51 -5.93
C LEU A 151 -7.84 9.77 -6.66
N ASN A 152 -7.30 9.63 -7.87
CA ASN A 152 -6.87 10.78 -8.69
C ASN A 152 -8.03 11.73 -9.05
N LEU A 153 -9.27 11.25 -9.06
CA LEU A 153 -10.45 12.08 -9.33
C LEU A 153 -10.92 12.90 -8.13
N ARG A 154 -10.40 12.64 -6.94
CA ARG A 154 -10.81 13.39 -5.75
C ARG A 154 -10.33 14.84 -5.81
N PRO A 155 -11.20 15.80 -5.43
CA PRO A 155 -10.79 17.20 -5.32
C PRO A 155 -9.91 17.48 -4.08
N GLU A 156 -10.05 16.66 -3.01
CA GLU A 156 -9.28 16.84 -1.78
C GLU A 156 -7.81 16.49 -2.01
N PRO A 157 -6.88 17.33 -1.53
CA PRO A 157 -5.45 17.09 -1.64
C PRO A 157 -5.02 15.77 -0.98
N MET A 158 -4.15 15.01 -1.66
CA MET A 158 -3.56 13.78 -1.14
C MET A 158 -2.07 13.72 -1.47
N VAL A 159 -1.34 12.88 -0.74
CA VAL A 159 0.07 12.60 -1.00
C VAL A 159 0.23 11.17 -1.51
N PHE A 160 0.97 11.00 -2.59
CA PHE A 160 1.36 9.68 -3.12
C PHE A 160 2.85 9.46 -2.89
N LEU A 161 3.20 8.46 -2.11
CA LEU A 161 4.57 8.03 -1.84
C LEU A 161 4.90 6.86 -2.77
N LEU A 162 5.67 7.13 -3.82
CA LEU A 162 6.01 6.17 -4.88
C LEU A 162 7.48 5.75 -4.75
N TRP A 163 7.72 4.67 -4.02
CA TRP A 163 9.05 4.18 -3.73
C TRP A 163 9.45 3.01 -4.63
N GLY A 164 10.51 3.21 -5.42
CA GLY A 164 11.04 2.23 -6.37
C GLY A 164 10.38 2.26 -7.75
N ALA A 165 10.99 1.57 -8.70
CA ALA A 165 10.62 1.64 -10.11
C ALA A 165 9.16 1.22 -10.37
N ASN A 166 8.67 0.17 -9.70
CA ASN A 166 7.31 -0.32 -9.90
C ASN A 166 6.26 0.72 -9.48
N ALA A 167 6.34 1.25 -8.25
CA ALA A 167 5.42 2.27 -7.76
C ALA A 167 5.47 3.54 -8.62
N ARG A 168 6.66 3.98 -9.03
CA ARG A 168 6.86 5.17 -9.88
C ARG A 168 6.19 5.07 -11.25
N THR A 169 5.97 3.85 -11.80
CA THR A 169 5.19 3.70 -13.05
C THR A 169 3.76 4.20 -12.92
N LYS A 170 3.22 4.26 -11.71
CA LYS A 170 1.84 4.70 -11.43
C LYS A 170 1.68 6.23 -11.46
N LYS A 171 2.78 6.99 -11.45
CA LYS A 171 2.75 8.45 -11.58
C LYS A 171 1.95 8.94 -12.79
N LYS A 172 2.01 8.18 -13.91
CA LYS A 172 1.26 8.51 -15.13
C LYS A 172 -0.27 8.53 -14.96
N ILE A 173 -0.79 7.88 -13.92
CA ILE A 173 -2.23 7.84 -13.58
C ILE A 173 -2.59 9.04 -12.69
N ILE A 174 -1.62 9.56 -11.93
CA ILE A 174 -1.82 10.62 -10.94
C ILE A 174 -1.56 11.96 -11.62
N THR A 175 -2.60 12.52 -12.21
CA THR A 175 -2.53 13.73 -13.03
C THR A 175 -3.20 14.95 -12.39
N ASN A 176 -3.96 14.75 -11.29
CA ASN A 176 -4.63 15.83 -10.59
C ASN A 176 -3.60 16.75 -9.89
N PRO A 177 -3.54 18.03 -10.22
CA PRO A 177 -2.55 18.96 -9.69
C PRO A 177 -2.72 19.25 -8.18
N ASN A 178 -3.87 18.90 -7.60
CA ASN A 178 -4.10 19.05 -6.16
C ASN A 178 -3.34 17.99 -5.34
N HIS A 179 -2.81 16.95 -5.98
CA HIS A 179 -2.11 15.88 -5.28
C HIS A 179 -0.59 16.09 -5.33
N LEU A 180 0.08 15.77 -4.22
CA LEU A 180 1.54 15.76 -4.16
C LEU A 180 2.05 14.35 -4.47
N VAL A 181 2.96 14.22 -5.42
CA VAL A 181 3.65 12.96 -5.73
C VAL A 181 5.10 13.05 -5.31
N LEU A 182 5.51 12.21 -4.37
CA LEU A 182 6.89 12.09 -3.88
C LEU A 182 7.49 10.77 -4.36
N GLU A 183 8.61 10.85 -5.07
CA GLU A 183 9.27 9.70 -5.69
C GLU A 183 10.67 9.50 -5.11
N SER A 184 11.05 8.26 -4.80
CA SER A 184 12.40 7.89 -4.40
C SER A 184 12.77 6.46 -4.80
N ALA A 185 13.99 6.05 -4.47
CA ALA A 185 14.37 4.64 -4.49
C ALA A 185 13.51 3.83 -3.51
N HIS A 186 13.47 2.50 -3.69
CA HIS A 186 12.74 1.61 -2.79
C HIS A 186 13.49 1.45 -1.45
N PRO A 187 12.80 1.30 -0.30
CA PRO A 187 13.43 1.13 1.01
C PRO A 187 14.17 -0.20 1.20
N SER A 188 14.21 -1.09 0.20
CA SER A 188 14.95 -2.35 0.32
C SER A 188 16.44 -2.12 0.55
N PRO A 189 17.17 -3.03 1.26
CA PRO A 189 18.61 -2.92 1.44
C PRO A 189 19.40 -2.74 0.14
N LEU A 190 18.88 -3.27 -0.98
CA LEU A 190 19.52 -3.19 -2.29
C LEU A 190 19.49 -1.78 -2.90
N SER A 191 18.62 -0.90 -2.44
CA SER A 191 18.37 0.40 -3.08
C SER A 191 18.20 1.58 -2.12
N ALA A 192 18.06 1.35 -0.83
CA ALA A 192 17.76 2.43 0.12
C ALA A 192 18.81 3.55 0.14
N TYR A 193 20.08 3.21 -0.05
CA TYR A 193 21.16 4.19 -0.16
C TYR A 193 21.18 4.98 -1.48
N ASN A 194 20.38 4.56 -2.47
CA ASN A 194 20.27 5.23 -3.77
C ASN A 194 19.19 6.32 -3.78
N GLY A 195 18.87 6.90 -2.60
CA GLY A 195 17.95 8.03 -2.49
C GLY A 195 16.62 7.75 -1.77
N PHE A 196 16.52 6.63 -1.00
CA PHE A 196 15.45 6.48 -0.01
C PHE A 196 15.84 7.16 1.31
N PHE A 197 17.03 6.87 1.84
CA PHE A 197 17.51 7.55 3.03
C PHE A 197 17.76 9.04 2.76
N GLY A 198 17.27 9.88 3.65
CA GLY A 198 17.34 11.34 3.55
C GLY A 198 16.34 11.95 2.57
N ASN A 199 15.32 11.19 2.09
CA ASN A 199 14.31 11.73 1.19
C ASN A 199 13.33 12.68 1.89
N GLY A 200 13.16 12.58 3.23
CA GLY A 200 12.29 13.44 4.02
C GLY A 200 10.80 13.29 3.70
N HIS A 201 10.37 12.16 3.16
CA HIS A 201 9.02 12.00 2.62
C HIS A 201 7.94 12.01 3.70
N PHE A 202 8.23 11.55 4.90
CA PHE A 202 7.24 11.55 5.99
C PHE A 202 6.95 12.98 6.47
N LYS A 203 7.99 13.83 6.63
CA LYS A 203 7.83 15.26 6.93
C LYS A 203 7.15 16.00 5.81
N LYS A 204 7.63 15.85 4.57
CA LYS A 204 7.04 16.50 3.39
C LYS A 204 5.56 16.17 3.21
N ALA A 205 5.17 14.92 3.50
CA ALA A 205 3.76 14.52 3.47
C ALA A 205 2.95 15.32 4.51
N ASN A 206 3.43 15.40 5.76
CA ASN A 206 2.74 16.15 6.80
C ASN A 206 2.74 17.66 6.54
N GLU A 207 3.83 18.25 6.07
CA GLU A 207 3.89 19.65 5.67
C GLU A 207 2.84 19.97 4.59
N PHE A 208 2.71 19.09 3.59
CA PHE A 208 1.70 19.25 2.55
C PHE A 208 0.27 19.12 3.11
N LEU A 209 -0.01 18.10 3.92
CA LEU A 209 -1.32 17.92 4.55
C LEU A 209 -1.69 19.16 5.38
N LYS A 210 -0.78 19.61 6.23
CA LYS A 210 -0.96 20.79 7.09
C LYS A 210 -1.21 22.07 6.29
N SER A 211 -0.45 22.30 5.21
CA SER A 211 -0.61 23.47 4.35
C SER A 211 -1.96 23.50 3.62
N ASN A 212 -2.61 22.36 3.47
CA ASN A 212 -3.94 22.20 2.90
C ASN A 212 -5.06 22.08 3.96
N GLY A 213 -4.78 22.35 5.23
CA GLY A 213 -5.76 22.31 6.31
C GLY A 213 -6.20 20.91 6.73
N LEU A 214 -5.42 19.90 6.35
CA LEU A 214 -5.67 18.49 6.71
C LEU A 214 -4.86 18.11 7.94
N SER A 215 -5.38 17.13 8.72
CA SER A 215 -4.65 16.59 9.86
C SER A 215 -3.42 15.80 9.41
N GLU A 216 -2.30 16.05 10.07
CA GLU A 216 -1.05 15.34 9.89
C GLU A 216 -1.21 13.85 10.26
N ILE A 217 -0.32 13.00 9.74
CA ILE A 217 -0.20 11.60 10.11
C ILE A 217 0.79 11.50 11.29
N ASP A 218 0.39 10.84 12.36
CA ASP A 218 1.32 10.39 13.38
C ASP A 218 2.07 9.15 12.88
N TRP A 219 3.29 9.37 12.41
CA TRP A 219 4.16 8.31 11.87
C TRP A 219 4.78 7.44 12.95
N GLN A 220 4.59 7.77 14.24
CA GLN A 220 5.03 6.91 15.33
C GLN A 220 4.25 5.58 15.30
N ILE A 221 4.96 4.47 15.36
CA ILE A 221 4.34 3.14 15.39
C ILE A 221 4.14 2.74 16.85
N LYS A 222 2.89 2.45 17.21
CA LYS A 222 2.44 2.18 18.60
C LYS A 222 2.03 0.73 18.78
#